data_677a6a2012eebdb21df6b7fdff1c5655
#
_entry.id   677a6a2012eebdb21df6b7fdff1c5655
#
_cell.length_a   1.000
_cell.length_b   1.000
_cell.length_c   1.000
_cell.angle_alpha   90.00
_cell.angle_beta   90.00
_cell.angle_gamma   90.00
#
_symmetry.space_group_name_H-M   'P 1'
#
loop_
_entity.id
_entity.type
_entity.pdbx_description
1 polymer ?
#
loop_
_entity_poly.entity_id
_entity_poly.type
_entity_poly.pdbx_seq_one_letter_code
_entity_poly.pdbx_strand_id
1 'polypeptide(L)'
;MNTTRHLSAVPDRASAAMLSPPRHDSAQQRLAERQREIAERAQLLAKHEAEFAARAQANQEQLRRLVRAVLPPVLGVTLLLALWSWLALLRPDLPGPEQTWQAAQALFADPFYDNGPNDQGIGWNIVQSLARVGMGFGLAAVIGIPLGFLIGRFAFVSGMLAPIVSLLRPVSPLAWLPIGLLVFQKADPASIWVIFISSLWPILLNTAQGVRSVPQDYLNVARVLNLSEWKVFTRILFPAVLPHLLTGIRLSIGVAWLVIVAAEMLTGGIGLGFWVWDEWNNLNVAHIIIAIFIVGLVGLALEQSLVLLARRFQYQ
;
A
#
# COMPACT_ATOMS: atom_id res chain seq x y z
N MET A 1 32.53 129.77 12.60
CA MET A 1 32.72 130.04 11.19
C MET A 1 32.10 128.86 10.44
N ASN A 2 31.00 129.16 9.86
CA ASN A 2 30.54 128.79 8.51
C ASN A 2 30.75 127.31 8.10
N THR A 3 29.89 126.62 7.52
CA THR A 3 28.65 126.89 6.80
C THR A 3 28.05 125.52 6.33
N THR A 4 26.77 125.45 6.40
CA THR A 4 25.79 125.05 5.39
C THR A 4 25.79 123.59 4.80
N ARG A 5 24.67 122.97 4.94
CA ARG A 5 23.75 122.32 3.94
C ARG A 5 24.25 121.13 3.16
N HIS A 6 23.61 119.98 3.16
CA HIS A 6 22.43 119.82 2.35
C HIS A 6 21.64 118.51 2.75
N LEU A 7 20.38 118.73 2.81
CA LEU A 7 19.33 117.72 2.78
C LEU A 7 19.39 116.94 1.44
N SER A 8 19.21 115.62 1.48
CA SER A 8 18.38 114.93 0.46
C SER A 8 18.00 113.56 0.91
N ALA A 9 16.73 113.36 1.10
CA ALA A 9 15.88 112.33 0.66
C ALA A 9 16.09 110.90 1.11
N VAL A 10 15.31 110.51 2.02
CA VAL A 10 14.80 109.14 2.22
C VAL A 10 14.07 108.71 0.95
N PRO A 11 14.19 107.43 0.50
CA PRO A 11 12.97 106.73 0.23
C PRO A 11 12.84 105.46 1.08
N ASP A 12 11.77 105.51 1.75
CA ASP A 12 10.96 104.46 2.30
C ASP A 12 10.98 103.16 1.41
N ARG A 13 11.54 102.11 1.96
CA ARG A 13 11.36 100.72 1.43
C ARG A 13 11.07 99.77 2.58
N ALA A 14 10.20 100.18 3.43
CA ALA A 14 9.51 99.29 4.33
C ALA A 14 8.09 99.14 3.85
N SER A 15 7.88 98.38 2.79
CA SER A 15 6.54 97.82 2.46
C SER A 15 6.62 97.01 1.20
N ALA A 16 7.02 95.76 1.28
CA ALA A 16 6.67 94.74 0.36
C ALA A 16 7.18 93.37 0.84
N ALA A 17 7.12 93.07 2.15
CA ALA A 17 7.07 91.68 2.61
C ALA A 17 5.63 91.24 2.69
N MET A 18 4.95 91.34 1.53
CA MET A 18 3.61 90.79 1.39
C MET A 18 3.67 89.32 1.37
N LEU A 19 3.10 88.70 2.40
CA LEU A 19 2.06 87.71 2.27
C LEU A 19 2.12 86.93 0.94
N SER A 20 3.01 85.95 0.86
CA SER A 20 2.85 84.80 0.00
C SER A 20 1.67 83.99 0.58
N PRO A 21 0.63 83.69 -0.20
CA PRO A 21 -0.53 82.90 0.26
C PRO A 21 0.01 81.59 0.74
N PRO A 22 -0.53 81.01 1.83
CA PRO A 22 -0.14 79.65 2.27
C PRO A 22 -0.34 78.71 1.09
N ARG A 23 0.69 77.98 0.73
CA ARG A 23 0.69 77.04 -0.35
C ARG A 23 -0.38 75.98 -0.05
N HIS A 24 -1.60 76.17 -0.58
CA HIS A 24 -2.71 75.20 -0.57
C HIS A 24 -2.27 73.83 -1.11
N ASP A 25 -1.26 73.82 -1.96
CA ASP A 25 -0.64 72.59 -2.51
C ASP A 25 -0.01 71.67 -1.44
N SER A 26 0.57 72.22 -0.40
CA SER A 26 1.25 71.41 0.63
C SER A 26 0.28 70.66 1.56
N ALA A 27 -0.91 71.22 1.77
CA ALA A 27 -1.95 70.58 2.58
C ALA A 27 -2.68 69.49 1.81
N GLN A 28 -2.91 69.71 0.55
CA GLN A 28 -3.54 68.69 -0.35
C GLN A 28 -2.56 67.52 -0.61
N GLN A 29 -1.26 67.75 -0.77
CA GLN A 29 -0.24 66.74 -0.91
C GLN A 29 -0.14 65.86 0.35
N ARG A 30 -0.14 66.45 1.54
CA ARG A 30 -0.12 65.69 2.82
C ARG A 30 -1.41 64.90 3.04
N LEU A 31 -2.55 65.35 2.59
CA LEU A 31 -3.79 64.63 2.64
C LEU A 31 -3.76 63.43 1.66
N ALA A 32 -3.24 63.59 0.45
CA ALA A 32 -3.07 62.55 -0.52
C ALA A 32 -2.09 61.48 -0.07
N GLU A 33 -0.98 61.85 0.56
CA GLU A 33 0.00 60.95 1.17
C GLU A 33 -0.64 60.13 2.31
N ARG A 34 -1.37 60.77 3.21
CA ARG A 34 -2.09 60.07 4.29
C ARG A 34 -3.15 59.12 3.76
N GLN A 35 -3.86 59.48 2.71
CA GLN A 35 -4.82 58.58 2.07
C GLN A 35 -4.15 57.38 1.45
N ARG A 36 -2.98 57.53 0.82
CA ARG A 36 -2.18 56.42 0.29
C ARG A 36 -1.69 55.49 1.41
N GLU A 37 -1.13 56.07 2.51
CA GLU A 37 -0.72 55.26 3.66
C GLU A 37 -1.88 54.46 4.29
N ILE A 38 -3.06 55.08 4.41
CA ILE A 38 -4.27 54.39 4.91
C ILE A 38 -4.69 53.29 3.97
N ALA A 39 -4.66 53.53 2.66
CA ALA A 39 -4.99 52.54 1.64
C ALA A 39 -4.01 51.35 1.62
N GLU A 40 -2.69 51.62 1.74
CA GLU A 40 -1.67 50.58 1.84
C GLU A 40 -1.82 49.76 3.12
N ARG A 41 -2.07 50.40 4.26
CA ARG A 41 -2.34 49.67 5.51
C ARG A 41 -3.60 48.84 5.45
N ALA A 42 -4.66 49.36 4.83
CA ALA A 42 -5.91 48.61 4.62
C ALA A 42 -5.68 47.37 3.70
N GLN A 43 -4.88 47.52 2.64
CA GLN A 43 -4.51 46.39 1.77
C GLN A 43 -3.66 45.35 2.50
N LEU A 44 -2.71 45.77 3.32
CA LEU A 44 -1.90 44.85 4.15
C LEU A 44 -2.76 44.09 5.16
N LEU A 45 -3.67 44.79 5.85
CA LEU A 45 -4.62 44.13 6.78
C LEU A 45 -5.51 43.15 6.06
N ALA A 46 -6.11 43.51 4.93
CA ALA A 46 -6.95 42.61 4.12
C ALA A 46 -6.17 41.38 3.63
N LYS A 47 -4.89 41.55 3.25
CA LYS A 47 -4.01 40.43 2.88
C LYS A 47 -3.75 39.51 4.05
N HIS A 48 -3.44 40.05 5.23
CA HIS A 48 -3.25 39.26 6.44
C HIS A 48 -4.53 38.48 6.84
N GLU A 49 -5.67 39.16 6.81
CA GLU A 49 -6.96 38.50 7.09
C GLU A 49 -7.25 37.38 6.10
N ALA A 50 -7.00 37.59 4.79
CA ALA A 50 -7.15 36.56 3.78
C ALA A 50 -6.19 35.38 4.01
N GLU A 51 -4.93 35.61 4.39
CA GLU A 51 -3.97 34.58 4.73
C GLU A 51 -4.38 33.79 5.98
N PHE A 52 -4.90 34.46 7.01
CA PHE A 52 -5.43 33.79 8.20
C PHE A 52 -6.65 32.94 7.88
N ALA A 53 -7.58 33.46 7.08
CA ALA A 53 -8.76 32.73 6.64
C ALA A 53 -8.38 31.50 5.79
N ALA A 54 -7.44 31.64 4.86
CA ALA A 54 -6.94 30.54 4.03
C ALA A 54 -6.25 29.45 4.88
N ARG A 55 -5.44 29.83 5.87
CA ARG A 55 -4.82 28.87 6.80
C ARG A 55 -5.87 28.15 7.66
N ALA A 56 -6.87 28.87 8.16
CA ALA A 56 -7.95 28.27 8.93
C ALA A 56 -8.76 27.27 8.09
N GLN A 57 -9.07 27.61 6.84
CA GLN A 57 -9.73 26.71 5.89
C GLN A 57 -8.88 25.47 5.57
N ALA A 58 -7.58 25.66 5.30
CA ALA A 58 -6.65 24.56 5.04
C ALA A 58 -6.56 23.59 6.23
N ASN A 59 -6.47 24.13 7.46
CA ASN A 59 -6.46 23.30 8.68
C ASN A 59 -7.79 22.54 8.87
N GLN A 60 -8.93 23.18 8.61
CA GLN A 60 -10.23 22.50 8.66
C GLN A 60 -10.36 21.39 7.61
N GLU A 61 -9.86 21.63 6.38
CA GLU A 61 -9.84 20.59 5.35
C GLU A 61 -8.92 19.43 5.71
N GLN A 62 -7.73 19.71 6.26
CA GLN A 62 -6.83 18.68 6.75
C GLN A 62 -7.46 17.86 7.87
N LEU A 63 -8.09 18.51 8.84
CA LEU A 63 -8.80 17.83 9.92
C LEU A 63 -9.95 16.96 9.39
N ARG A 64 -10.74 17.48 8.46
CA ARG A 64 -11.82 16.72 7.81
C ARG A 64 -11.28 15.51 7.03
N ARG A 65 -10.14 15.66 6.33
CA ARG A 65 -9.48 14.54 5.62
C ARG A 65 -8.98 13.49 6.61
N LEU A 66 -8.35 13.89 7.71
CA LEU A 66 -7.90 13.00 8.78
C LEU A 66 -9.09 12.27 9.42
N VAL A 67 -10.15 12.99 9.78
CA VAL A 67 -11.34 12.37 10.36
C VAL A 67 -11.98 11.37 9.39
N ARG A 68 -12.13 11.72 8.11
CA ARG A 68 -12.67 10.81 7.09
C ARG A 68 -11.77 9.61 6.82
N ALA A 69 -10.46 9.73 6.99
CA ALA A 69 -9.52 8.63 6.79
C ALA A 69 -9.44 7.70 8.03
N VAL A 70 -9.51 8.26 9.24
CA VAL A 70 -9.27 7.52 10.50
C VAL A 70 -10.57 7.04 11.13
N LEU A 71 -11.64 7.83 11.09
CA LEU A 71 -12.89 7.50 11.76
C LEU A 71 -13.54 6.18 11.29
N PRO A 72 -13.66 5.91 9.96
CA PRO A 72 -14.29 4.67 9.51
C PRO A 72 -13.54 3.40 9.95
N PRO A 73 -12.20 3.28 9.78
CA PRO A 73 -11.48 2.10 10.26
C PRO A 73 -11.52 1.95 11.78
N VAL A 74 -11.43 3.05 12.53
CA VAL A 74 -11.56 3.00 14.00
C VAL A 74 -12.94 2.50 14.43
N LEU A 75 -14.00 3.04 13.82
CA LEU A 75 -15.37 2.56 14.08
C LEU A 75 -15.53 1.07 13.72
N GLY A 76 -14.95 0.62 12.60
CA GLY A 76 -14.97 -0.78 12.19
C GLY A 76 -14.31 -1.69 13.23
N VAL A 77 -13.09 -1.33 13.68
CA VAL A 77 -12.36 -2.09 14.71
C VAL A 77 -13.12 -2.07 16.04
N THR A 78 -13.63 -0.91 16.45
CA THR A 78 -14.42 -0.80 17.71
C THR A 78 -15.68 -1.66 17.66
N LEU A 79 -16.39 -1.67 16.52
CA LEU A 79 -17.57 -2.49 16.34
C LEU A 79 -17.22 -3.99 16.40
N LEU A 80 -16.13 -4.40 15.76
CA LEU A 80 -15.64 -5.77 15.79
C LEU A 80 -15.31 -6.20 17.24
N LEU A 81 -14.55 -5.38 17.96
CA LEU A 81 -14.20 -5.67 19.35
C LEU A 81 -15.43 -5.69 20.27
N ALA A 82 -16.39 -4.79 20.06
CA ALA A 82 -17.62 -4.77 20.82
C ALA A 82 -18.46 -6.04 20.56
N LEU A 83 -18.58 -6.45 19.28
CA LEU A 83 -19.27 -7.69 18.91
C LEU A 83 -18.59 -8.91 19.51
N TRP A 84 -17.26 -8.99 19.41
CA TRP A 84 -16.49 -10.08 20.02
C TRP A 84 -16.65 -10.13 21.52
N SER A 85 -16.53 -8.99 22.23
CA SER A 85 -16.74 -8.92 23.68
C SER A 85 -18.15 -9.34 24.07
N TRP A 86 -19.15 -8.92 23.29
CA TRP A 86 -20.54 -9.33 23.52
C TRP A 86 -20.75 -10.83 23.34
N LEU A 87 -20.17 -11.43 22.29
CA LEU A 87 -20.22 -12.89 22.08
C LEU A 87 -19.52 -13.66 23.20
N ALA A 88 -18.39 -13.17 23.70
CA ALA A 88 -17.66 -13.77 24.82
C ALA A 88 -18.48 -13.74 26.12
N LEU A 89 -19.31 -12.71 26.33
CA LEU A 89 -20.23 -12.66 27.47
C LEU A 89 -21.36 -13.71 27.37
N LEU A 90 -21.78 -14.04 26.14
CA LEU A 90 -22.84 -15.03 25.91
C LEU A 90 -22.32 -16.48 25.94
N ARG A 91 -21.05 -16.69 25.70
CA ARG A 91 -20.42 -18.01 25.59
C ARG A 91 -19.18 -18.06 26.47
N PRO A 92 -19.25 -18.71 27.65
CA PRO A 92 -18.12 -18.84 28.57
C PRO A 92 -16.89 -19.52 28.00
N ASP A 93 -17.10 -20.41 27.01
CA ASP A 93 -16.00 -21.13 26.30
C ASP A 93 -15.26 -20.26 25.28
N LEU A 94 -15.78 -19.06 24.98
CA LEU A 94 -15.15 -18.15 24.04
C LEU A 94 -14.36 -17.07 24.82
N PRO A 95 -13.01 -17.06 24.77
CA PRO A 95 -12.23 -16.05 25.45
C PRO A 95 -12.45 -14.67 24.84
N GLY A 96 -12.62 -13.67 25.71
CA GLY A 96 -12.76 -12.28 25.31
C GLY A 96 -11.42 -11.65 24.90
N PRO A 97 -11.46 -10.40 24.40
CA PRO A 97 -10.27 -9.69 23.94
C PRO A 97 -9.16 -9.59 25.00
N GLU A 98 -9.51 -9.36 26.26
CA GLU A 98 -8.56 -9.24 27.36
C GLU A 98 -7.84 -10.57 27.66
N GLN A 99 -8.59 -11.66 27.77
CA GLN A 99 -8.02 -12.99 28.01
C GLN A 99 -7.11 -13.43 26.84
N THR A 100 -7.55 -13.17 25.61
CA THR A 100 -6.75 -13.43 24.40
C THR A 100 -5.48 -12.60 24.39
N TRP A 101 -5.53 -11.34 24.83
CA TRP A 101 -4.34 -10.49 24.92
C TRP A 101 -3.34 -10.98 25.95
N GLN A 102 -3.79 -11.44 27.12
CA GLN A 102 -2.94 -12.04 28.14
C GLN A 102 -2.28 -13.32 27.63
N ALA A 103 -3.04 -14.18 26.96
CA ALA A 103 -2.50 -15.38 26.31
C ALA A 103 -1.47 -15.04 25.22
N ALA A 104 -1.73 -13.99 24.43
CA ALA A 104 -0.77 -13.52 23.43
C ALA A 104 0.53 -13.02 24.06
N GLN A 105 0.46 -12.27 25.16
CA GLN A 105 1.65 -11.82 25.88
C GLN A 105 2.52 -13.00 26.36
N ALA A 106 1.89 -14.05 26.89
CA ALA A 106 2.57 -15.25 27.31
C ALA A 106 3.21 -16.00 26.13
N LEU A 107 2.49 -16.14 25.02
CA LEU A 107 2.95 -16.81 23.81
C LEU A 107 4.15 -16.08 23.16
N PHE A 108 4.13 -14.75 23.15
CA PHE A 108 5.19 -13.93 22.57
C PHE A 108 6.35 -13.63 23.55
N ALA A 109 6.30 -14.11 24.80
CA ALA A 109 7.42 -13.98 25.72
C ALA A 109 8.64 -14.80 25.28
N ASP A 110 8.42 -15.98 24.70
CA ASP A 110 9.45 -16.80 24.07
C ASP A 110 8.93 -17.42 22.76
N PRO A 111 8.91 -16.67 21.65
CA PRO A 111 8.31 -17.12 20.41
C PRO A 111 9.15 -18.17 19.65
N PHE A 112 10.41 -18.40 20.05
CA PHE A 112 11.35 -19.30 19.39
C PHE A 112 11.84 -20.44 20.29
N TYR A 113 11.07 -20.80 21.32
CA TYR A 113 11.41 -21.97 22.12
C TYR A 113 11.37 -23.26 21.30
N ASP A 114 12.16 -24.25 21.69
CA ASP A 114 12.23 -25.56 21.06
C ASP A 114 12.31 -26.63 22.17
N ASN A 115 11.20 -27.27 22.45
CA ASN A 115 11.08 -28.34 23.43
C ASN A 115 11.04 -29.74 22.76
N GLY A 116 11.15 -29.78 21.43
CA GLY A 116 11.14 -31.02 20.67
C GLY A 116 10.41 -30.94 19.32
N PRO A 117 10.32 -32.06 18.60
CA PRO A 117 9.89 -32.07 17.19
C PRO A 117 8.50 -31.49 16.91
N ASN A 118 7.59 -31.48 17.88
CA ASN A 118 6.21 -31.01 17.73
C ASN A 118 5.85 -29.91 18.75
N ASP A 119 6.78 -29.48 19.60
CA ASP A 119 6.57 -28.44 20.61
C ASP A 119 7.57 -27.30 20.40
N GLN A 120 7.27 -26.48 19.43
CA GLN A 120 8.09 -25.34 19.05
C GLN A 120 7.29 -24.03 19.09
N GLY A 121 7.98 -22.95 19.43
CA GLY A 121 7.44 -21.63 19.55
C GLY A 121 6.78 -21.13 18.26
N ILE A 122 5.83 -20.22 18.39
CA ILE A 122 5.04 -19.67 17.28
C ILE A 122 5.91 -19.07 16.17
N GLY A 123 7.09 -18.52 16.52
CA GLY A 123 8.04 -17.97 15.56
C GLY A 123 8.56 -19.04 14.57
N TRP A 124 8.92 -20.24 15.06
CA TRP A 124 9.33 -21.36 14.21
C TRP A 124 8.19 -21.83 13.30
N ASN A 125 6.96 -21.90 13.83
CA ASN A 125 5.78 -22.26 13.03
C ASN A 125 5.55 -21.27 11.88
N ILE A 126 5.69 -19.95 12.13
CA ILE A 126 5.59 -18.93 11.07
C ILE A 126 6.69 -19.11 10.03
N VAL A 127 7.94 -19.27 10.46
CA VAL A 127 9.10 -19.41 9.55
C VAL A 127 8.95 -20.63 8.65
N GLN A 128 8.54 -21.76 9.20
CA GLN A 128 8.35 -23.00 8.43
C GLN A 128 7.21 -22.88 7.40
N SER A 129 6.07 -22.32 7.80
CA SER A 129 4.97 -22.06 6.85
C SER A 129 5.41 -21.12 5.73
N LEU A 130 6.14 -20.04 6.05
CA LEU A 130 6.68 -19.10 5.06
C LEU A 130 7.71 -19.74 4.13
N ALA A 131 8.57 -20.62 4.65
CA ALA A 131 9.55 -21.35 3.85
C ALA A 131 8.87 -22.27 2.83
N ARG A 132 7.82 -23.02 3.24
CA ARG A 132 7.04 -23.87 2.33
C ARG A 132 6.32 -23.04 1.27
N VAL A 133 5.71 -21.92 1.67
CA VAL A 133 5.07 -20.99 0.72
C VAL A 133 6.10 -20.46 -0.28
N GLY A 134 7.26 -20.02 0.19
CA GLY A 134 8.34 -19.53 -0.67
C GLY A 134 8.81 -20.56 -1.68
N MET A 135 8.98 -21.83 -1.26
CA MET A 135 9.39 -22.93 -2.15
C MET A 135 8.31 -23.27 -3.17
N GLY A 136 7.07 -23.53 -2.73
CA GLY A 136 5.97 -23.92 -3.63
C GLY A 136 5.60 -22.80 -4.62
N PHE A 137 5.52 -21.56 -4.14
CA PHE A 137 5.31 -20.39 -4.98
C PHE A 137 6.47 -20.15 -5.95
N GLY A 138 7.73 -20.27 -5.48
CA GLY A 138 8.91 -20.14 -6.32
C GLY A 138 8.93 -21.13 -7.47
N LEU A 139 8.63 -22.42 -7.20
CA LEU A 139 8.47 -23.44 -8.23
C LEU A 139 7.34 -23.11 -9.23
N ALA A 140 6.21 -22.61 -8.71
CA ALA A 140 5.09 -22.19 -9.55
C ALA A 140 5.46 -21.00 -10.45
N ALA A 141 6.25 -20.06 -9.96
CA ALA A 141 6.72 -18.93 -10.75
C ALA A 141 7.70 -19.36 -11.83
N VAL A 142 8.67 -20.23 -11.50
CA VAL A 142 9.68 -20.75 -12.45
C VAL A 142 9.04 -21.53 -13.59
N ILE A 143 7.96 -22.26 -13.33
CA ILE A 143 7.26 -23.06 -14.35
C ILE A 143 6.12 -22.27 -15.00
N GLY A 144 5.32 -21.57 -14.19
CA GLY A 144 4.10 -20.91 -14.65
C GLY A 144 4.37 -19.67 -15.52
N ILE A 145 5.44 -18.91 -15.24
CA ILE A 145 5.79 -17.76 -16.07
C ILE A 145 6.19 -18.18 -17.49
N PRO A 146 7.17 -19.08 -17.72
CA PRO A 146 7.51 -19.53 -19.07
C PRO A 146 6.34 -20.18 -19.79
N LEU A 147 5.59 -21.06 -19.12
CA LEU A 147 4.40 -21.69 -19.73
C LEU A 147 3.34 -20.64 -20.08
N GLY A 148 3.12 -19.64 -19.25
CA GLY A 148 2.20 -18.54 -19.53
C GLY A 148 2.62 -17.73 -20.78
N PHE A 149 3.91 -17.45 -20.94
CA PHE A 149 4.44 -16.82 -22.15
C PHE A 149 4.22 -17.71 -23.38
N LEU A 150 4.47 -19.01 -23.30
CA LEU A 150 4.26 -19.95 -24.40
C LEU A 150 2.78 -20.02 -24.80
N ILE A 151 1.87 -20.18 -23.83
CA ILE A 151 0.43 -20.21 -24.07
C ILE A 151 -0.09 -18.89 -24.65
N GLY A 152 0.44 -17.75 -24.19
CA GLY A 152 0.06 -16.44 -24.69
C GLY A 152 0.55 -16.18 -26.11
N ARG A 153 1.78 -16.64 -26.46
CA ARG A 153 2.46 -16.35 -27.71
C ARG A 153 2.06 -17.31 -28.84
N PHE A 154 1.88 -18.59 -28.54
CA PHE A 154 1.69 -19.63 -29.55
C PHE A 154 0.28 -20.24 -29.48
N ALA A 155 -0.51 -20.01 -30.54
CA ALA A 155 -1.90 -20.53 -30.62
C ALA A 155 -1.96 -22.04 -30.52
N PHE A 156 -0.97 -22.76 -31.08
CA PHE A 156 -0.89 -24.23 -30.98
C PHE A 156 -0.75 -24.68 -29.54
N VAL A 157 0.18 -24.09 -28.76
CA VAL A 157 0.37 -24.42 -27.32
C VAL A 157 -0.87 -24.08 -26.52
N SER A 158 -1.49 -22.93 -26.81
CA SER A 158 -2.75 -22.53 -26.20
C SER A 158 -3.86 -23.55 -26.46
N GLY A 159 -4.05 -23.99 -27.70
CA GLY A 159 -5.06 -24.99 -28.06
C GLY A 159 -4.81 -26.33 -27.39
N MET A 160 -3.55 -26.78 -27.32
CA MET A 160 -3.16 -28.05 -26.68
C MET A 160 -3.40 -28.04 -25.16
N LEU A 161 -3.05 -26.93 -24.47
CA LEU A 161 -3.13 -26.85 -23.00
C LEU A 161 -4.49 -26.35 -22.49
N ALA A 162 -5.29 -25.66 -23.32
CA ALA A 162 -6.55 -25.10 -22.90
C ALA A 162 -7.51 -26.12 -22.24
N PRO A 163 -7.74 -27.34 -22.80
CA PRO A 163 -8.63 -28.32 -22.16
C PRO A 163 -8.09 -28.81 -20.82
N ILE A 164 -6.77 -28.98 -20.69
CA ILE A 164 -6.09 -29.39 -19.45
C ILE A 164 -6.26 -28.32 -18.37
N VAL A 165 -5.97 -27.09 -18.72
CA VAL A 165 -6.11 -25.94 -17.79
C VAL A 165 -7.58 -25.79 -17.36
N SER A 166 -8.52 -25.91 -18.30
CA SER A 166 -9.96 -25.77 -18.00
C SER A 166 -10.48 -26.88 -17.09
N LEU A 167 -9.92 -28.09 -17.20
CA LEU A 167 -10.28 -29.24 -16.36
C LEU A 167 -9.66 -29.14 -14.96
N LEU A 168 -8.36 -28.78 -14.88
CA LEU A 168 -7.63 -28.89 -13.62
C LEU A 168 -7.72 -27.64 -12.75
N ARG A 169 -7.92 -26.45 -13.34
CA ARG A 169 -8.03 -25.19 -12.62
C ARG A 169 -9.14 -25.15 -11.55
N PRO A 170 -10.37 -25.66 -11.78
CA PRO A 170 -11.44 -25.63 -10.79
C PRO A 170 -11.27 -26.66 -9.68
N VAL A 171 -10.30 -27.59 -9.78
CA VAL A 171 -10.04 -28.57 -8.75
C VAL A 171 -9.47 -27.91 -7.51
N SER A 172 -10.05 -28.21 -6.34
CA SER A 172 -9.52 -27.70 -5.06
C SER A 172 -8.05 -28.11 -4.88
N PRO A 173 -7.15 -27.17 -4.54
CA PRO A 173 -5.75 -27.49 -4.30
C PRO A 173 -5.57 -28.60 -3.25
N LEU A 174 -6.41 -28.63 -2.22
CA LEU A 174 -6.32 -29.66 -1.16
C LEU A 174 -6.69 -31.05 -1.66
N ALA A 175 -7.43 -31.18 -2.75
CA ALA A 175 -7.71 -32.50 -3.36
C ALA A 175 -6.43 -33.16 -3.92
N TRP A 176 -5.39 -32.40 -4.18
CA TRP A 176 -4.07 -32.87 -4.62
C TRP A 176 -3.17 -33.35 -3.47
N LEU A 177 -3.55 -33.06 -2.20
CA LEU A 177 -2.74 -33.42 -1.05
C LEU A 177 -2.53 -34.94 -0.88
N PRO A 178 -3.55 -35.79 -0.97
CA PRO A 178 -3.38 -37.25 -0.91
C PRO A 178 -2.43 -37.79 -1.99
N ILE A 179 -2.50 -37.20 -3.20
CA ILE A 179 -1.59 -37.57 -4.30
C ILE A 179 -0.15 -37.13 -3.95
N GLY A 180 0.01 -35.94 -3.43
CA GLY A 180 1.30 -35.46 -2.95
C GLY A 180 1.89 -36.36 -1.86
N LEU A 181 1.09 -36.74 -0.87
CA LEU A 181 1.51 -37.69 0.18
C LEU A 181 1.89 -39.06 -0.36
N LEU A 182 1.14 -39.58 -1.34
CA LEU A 182 1.43 -40.87 -1.99
C LEU A 182 2.78 -40.81 -2.73
N VAL A 183 3.02 -39.73 -3.47
CA VAL A 183 4.20 -39.59 -4.33
C VAL A 183 5.46 -39.29 -3.50
N PHE A 184 5.36 -38.35 -2.59
CA PHE A 184 6.55 -37.86 -1.84
C PHE A 184 6.77 -38.57 -0.51
N GLN A 185 5.75 -39.24 0.05
CA GLN A 185 5.79 -39.98 1.33
C GLN A 185 6.29 -39.12 2.53
N LYS A 186 6.22 -37.83 2.41
CA LYS A 186 6.63 -36.84 3.43
C LYS A 186 5.69 -35.65 3.41
N ALA A 187 5.38 -35.12 4.60
CA ALA A 187 4.46 -33.99 4.80
C ALA A 187 4.95 -32.71 4.10
N ASP A 188 6.23 -32.33 4.28
CA ASP A 188 6.77 -31.09 3.72
C ASP A 188 6.71 -31.02 2.19
N PRO A 189 7.25 -32.01 1.44
CA PRO A 189 7.13 -32.00 -0.01
C PRO A 189 5.69 -32.07 -0.52
N ALA A 190 4.79 -32.77 0.19
CA ALA A 190 3.37 -32.84 -0.17
C ALA A 190 2.69 -31.48 0.01
N SER A 191 2.98 -30.75 1.08
CA SER A 191 2.47 -29.39 1.30
C SER A 191 3.02 -28.42 0.25
N ILE A 192 4.32 -28.47 -0.07
CA ILE A 192 4.96 -27.68 -1.13
C ILE A 192 4.30 -27.96 -2.49
N TRP A 193 4.00 -29.23 -2.79
CA TRP A 193 3.30 -29.62 -4.00
C TRP A 193 1.92 -28.98 -4.12
N VAL A 194 1.14 -28.96 -3.06
CA VAL A 194 -0.21 -28.35 -3.04
C VAL A 194 -0.10 -26.82 -3.23
N ILE A 195 0.87 -26.18 -2.60
CA ILE A 195 1.16 -24.76 -2.80
C ILE A 195 1.55 -24.50 -4.26
N PHE A 196 2.43 -25.32 -4.83
CA PHE A 196 2.83 -25.23 -6.23
C PHE A 196 1.62 -25.26 -7.16
N ILE A 197 0.74 -26.26 -7.01
CA ILE A 197 -0.46 -26.40 -7.87
C ILE A 197 -1.40 -25.20 -7.69
N SER A 198 -1.65 -24.76 -6.47
CA SER A 198 -2.52 -23.62 -6.21
C SER A 198 -1.98 -22.31 -6.78
N SER A 199 -0.66 -22.14 -6.75
CA SER A 199 0.04 -20.94 -7.21
C SER A 199 0.23 -20.90 -8.73
N LEU A 200 0.26 -22.05 -9.37
CA LEU A 200 0.55 -22.20 -10.80
C LEU A 200 -0.50 -21.49 -11.67
N TRP A 201 -1.79 -21.70 -11.39
CA TRP A 201 -2.87 -21.21 -12.25
C TRP A 201 -2.94 -19.67 -12.32
N PRO A 202 -2.92 -18.91 -11.21
CA PRO A 202 -2.94 -17.45 -11.28
C PRO A 202 -1.75 -16.89 -12.04
N ILE A 203 -0.54 -17.42 -11.83
CA ILE A 203 0.68 -16.97 -12.53
C ILE A 203 0.56 -17.24 -14.03
N LEU A 204 0.27 -18.49 -14.39
CA LEU A 204 0.18 -18.95 -15.77
C LEU A 204 -0.85 -18.16 -16.57
N LEU A 205 -2.06 -18.02 -16.02
CA LEU A 205 -3.18 -17.38 -16.74
C LEU A 205 -2.99 -15.87 -16.87
N ASN A 206 -2.52 -15.18 -15.82
CA ASN A 206 -2.26 -13.75 -15.92
C ASN A 206 -1.09 -13.45 -16.86
N THR A 207 -0.03 -14.27 -16.85
CA THR A 207 1.07 -14.13 -17.81
C THR A 207 0.58 -14.34 -19.24
N ALA A 208 -0.19 -15.41 -19.50
CA ALA A 208 -0.75 -15.68 -20.84
C ALA A 208 -1.69 -14.57 -21.31
N GLN A 209 -2.52 -14.04 -20.42
CA GLN A 209 -3.38 -12.89 -20.72
C GLN A 209 -2.56 -11.64 -21.03
N GLY A 210 -1.51 -11.37 -20.26
CA GLY A 210 -0.61 -10.25 -20.51
C GLY A 210 0.04 -10.34 -21.91
N VAL A 211 0.49 -11.52 -22.31
CA VAL A 211 1.08 -11.71 -23.66
C VAL A 211 0.05 -11.45 -24.77
N ARG A 212 -1.19 -11.91 -24.57
CA ARG A 212 -2.27 -11.71 -25.56
C ARG A 212 -2.75 -10.27 -25.64
N SER A 213 -2.58 -9.48 -24.59
CA SER A 213 -2.97 -8.07 -24.54
C SER A 213 -1.99 -7.14 -25.29
N VAL A 214 -0.81 -7.63 -25.71
CA VAL A 214 0.15 -6.85 -26.46
C VAL A 214 -0.37 -6.58 -27.88
N PRO A 215 -0.50 -5.32 -28.32
CA PRO A 215 -0.98 -4.98 -29.66
C PRO A 215 -0.12 -5.62 -30.75
N GLN A 216 -0.80 -6.17 -31.78
CA GLN A 216 -0.13 -6.83 -32.91
C GLN A 216 0.81 -5.91 -33.67
N ASP A 217 0.56 -4.59 -33.66
CA ASP A 217 1.39 -3.61 -34.33
C ASP A 217 2.85 -3.61 -33.83
N TYR A 218 3.05 -3.78 -32.52
CA TYR A 218 4.41 -3.92 -31.98
C TYR A 218 5.13 -5.16 -32.48
N LEU A 219 4.40 -6.26 -32.66
CA LEU A 219 4.94 -7.52 -33.20
C LEU A 219 5.18 -7.41 -34.70
N ASN A 220 4.35 -6.65 -35.43
CA ASN A 220 4.52 -6.38 -36.86
C ASN A 220 5.77 -5.53 -37.07
N VAL A 221 5.96 -4.45 -36.31
CA VAL A 221 7.17 -3.60 -36.35
C VAL A 221 8.43 -4.44 -36.05
N ALA A 222 8.37 -5.31 -35.04
CA ALA A 222 9.47 -6.21 -34.68
C ALA A 222 9.86 -7.13 -35.87
N ARG A 223 8.87 -7.64 -36.64
CA ARG A 223 9.08 -8.46 -37.83
C ARG A 223 9.73 -7.64 -38.99
N VAL A 224 9.26 -6.42 -39.23
CA VAL A 224 9.83 -5.53 -40.23
C VAL A 224 11.28 -5.21 -39.90
N LEU A 225 11.61 -5.03 -38.63
CA LEU A 225 12.97 -4.77 -38.17
C LEU A 225 13.84 -6.04 -38.05
N ASN A 226 13.33 -7.22 -38.46
CA ASN A 226 13.99 -8.52 -38.34
C ASN A 226 14.59 -8.78 -36.95
N LEU A 227 13.86 -8.42 -35.90
CA LEU A 227 14.28 -8.68 -34.49
C LEU A 227 14.25 -10.17 -34.22
N SER A 228 15.29 -10.69 -33.56
CA SER A 228 15.30 -12.07 -33.08
C SER A 228 14.22 -12.27 -32.02
N GLU A 229 13.66 -13.49 -31.89
CA GLU A 229 12.62 -13.84 -30.87
C GLU A 229 13.08 -13.48 -29.46
N TRP A 230 14.36 -13.61 -29.14
CA TRP A 230 14.93 -13.19 -27.84
C TRP A 230 14.84 -11.67 -27.62
N LYS A 231 15.08 -10.86 -28.65
CA LYS A 231 14.94 -9.40 -28.58
C LYS A 231 13.47 -9.00 -28.48
N VAL A 232 12.57 -9.69 -29.21
CA VAL A 232 11.12 -9.51 -29.10
C VAL A 232 10.66 -9.81 -27.68
N PHE A 233 11.11 -10.93 -27.11
CA PHE A 233 10.78 -11.31 -25.74
C PHE A 233 11.27 -10.26 -24.72
N THR A 234 12.57 -9.94 -24.71
CA THR A 234 13.18 -9.11 -23.68
C THR A 234 12.83 -7.63 -23.78
N ARG A 235 12.64 -7.09 -24.99
CA ARG A 235 12.42 -5.65 -25.21
C ARG A 235 10.98 -5.25 -25.43
N ILE A 236 10.11 -6.17 -25.83
CA ILE A 236 8.71 -5.88 -26.16
C ILE A 236 7.78 -6.66 -25.23
N LEU A 237 7.83 -8.00 -25.26
CA LEU A 237 6.86 -8.82 -24.53
C LEU A 237 7.02 -8.73 -23.01
N PHE A 238 8.22 -8.95 -22.48
CA PHE A 238 8.44 -8.99 -21.05
C PHE A 238 8.08 -7.67 -20.36
N PRO A 239 8.52 -6.47 -20.82
CA PRO A 239 8.11 -5.20 -20.23
C PRO A 239 6.60 -4.94 -20.34
N ALA A 240 5.99 -5.28 -21.47
CA ALA A 240 4.55 -5.08 -21.69
C ALA A 240 3.69 -6.03 -20.83
N VAL A 241 4.16 -7.24 -20.56
CA VAL A 241 3.46 -8.26 -19.76
C VAL A 241 3.65 -8.05 -18.25
N LEU A 242 4.68 -7.31 -17.86
CA LEU A 242 5.08 -7.15 -16.45
C LEU A 242 3.92 -6.74 -15.51
N PRO A 243 3.00 -5.82 -15.84
CA PRO A 243 1.87 -5.50 -14.98
C PRO A 243 0.93 -6.68 -14.73
N HIS A 244 0.65 -7.47 -15.78
CA HIS A 244 -0.18 -8.68 -15.67
C HIS A 244 0.52 -9.78 -14.88
N LEU A 245 1.81 -9.95 -15.09
CA LEU A 245 2.66 -10.89 -14.35
C LEU A 245 2.66 -10.57 -12.85
N LEU A 246 2.86 -9.29 -12.49
CA LEU A 246 2.79 -8.84 -11.09
C LEU A 246 1.42 -9.07 -10.46
N THR A 247 0.34 -8.90 -11.24
CA THR A 247 -1.01 -9.24 -10.79
C THR A 247 -1.15 -10.74 -10.53
N GLY A 248 -0.65 -11.59 -11.44
CA GLY A 248 -0.63 -13.04 -11.27
C GLY A 248 0.16 -13.49 -10.04
N ILE A 249 1.32 -12.90 -9.82
CA ILE A 249 2.17 -13.14 -8.64
C ILE A 249 1.42 -12.77 -7.35
N ARG A 250 0.80 -11.59 -7.30
CA ARG A 250 0.04 -11.14 -6.12
C ARG A 250 -1.12 -12.06 -5.78
N LEU A 251 -1.93 -12.44 -6.78
CA LEU A 251 -3.04 -13.38 -6.59
C LEU A 251 -2.54 -14.73 -6.12
N SER A 252 -1.43 -15.21 -6.69
CA SER A 252 -0.84 -16.49 -6.38
C SER A 252 -0.35 -16.60 -4.94
N ILE A 253 0.38 -15.61 -4.43
CA ILE A 253 0.88 -15.64 -3.06
C ILE A 253 -0.26 -15.60 -2.04
N GLY A 254 -1.34 -14.85 -2.33
CA GLY A 254 -2.54 -14.84 -1.48
C GLY A 254 -3.20 -16.21 -1.39
N VAL A 255 -3.35 -16.89 -2.53
CA VAL A 255 -3.89 -18.25 -2.56
C VAL A 255 -2.93 -19.25 -1.89
N ALA A 256 -1.62 -19.15 -2.14
CA ALA A 256 -0.60 -19.98 -1.51
C ALA A 256 -0.67 -19.94 0.01
N TRP A 257 -0.80 -18.72 0.56
CA TRP A 257 -0.89 -18.50 2.01
C TRP A 257 -2.16 -19.10 2.63
N LEU A 258 -3.30 -18.99 1.96
CA LEU A 258 -4.53 -19.61 2.43
C LEU A 258 -4.45 -21.15 2.39
N VAL A 259 -3.85 -21.67 1.34
CA VAL A 259 -3.76 -23.12 1.10
C VAL A 259 -2.78 -23.80 2.06
N ILE A 260 -1.64 -23.15 2.41
CA ILE A 260 -0.65 -23.76 3.31
C ILE A 260 -1.23 -24.04 4.69
N VAL A 261 -1.98 -23.09 5.26
CA VAL A 261 -2.59 -23.26 6.60
C VAL A 261 -3.47 -24.52 6.61
N ALA A 262 -4.33 -24.70 5.59
CA ALA A 262 -5.18 -25.86 5.51
C ALA A 262 -4.40 -27.17 5.22
N ALA A 263 -3.35 -27.10 4.40
CA ALA A 263 -2.52 -28.27 4.11
C ALA A 263 -1.77 -28.74 5.37
N GLU A 264 -1.20 -27.81 6.14
CA GLU A 264 -0.49 -28.12 7.40
C GLU A 264 -1.42 -28.71 8.46
N MET A 265 -2.67 -28.25 8.56
CA MET A 265 -3.67 -28.87 9.46
C MET A 265 -3.89 -30.35 9.16
N LEU A 266 -3.76 -30.75 7.89
CA LEU A 266 -4.00 -32.13 7.46
C LEU A 266 -2.75 -33.00 7.47
N THR A 267 -1.57 -32.40 7.30
CA THR A 267 -0.30 -33.16 7.17
C THR A 267 0.44 -33.33 8.49
N GLY A 268 0.20 -32.45 9.45
CA GLY A 268 0.98 -32.43 10.69
C GLY A 268 2.36 -31.81 10.56
N GLY A 269 3.12 -31.84 11.62
CA GLY A 269 4.47 -31.29 11.71
C GLY A 269 4.52 -29.83 12.18
N ILE A 270 5.68 -29.16 12.02
CA ILE A 270 5.85 -27.75 12.40
C ILE A 270 5.20 -26.86 11.36
N GLY A 271 4.39 -25.89 11.77
CA GLY A 271 3.73 -24.93 10.90
C GLY A 271 2.50 -24.32 11.55
N LEU A 272 2.08 -23.13 11.08
CA LEU A 272 0.93 -22.43 11.64
C LEU A 272 -0.37 -23.22 11.59
N GLY A 273 -0.59 -23.94 10.48
CA GLY A 273 -1.81 -24.73 10.32
C GLY A 273 -1.87 -25.90 11.29
N PHE A 274 -0.75 -26.60 11.47
CA PHE A 274 -0.69 -27.70 12.44
C PHE A 274 -0.82 -27.18 13.88
N TRP A 275 -0.15 -26.07 14.20
CA TRP A 275 -0.28 -25.43 15.52
C TRP A 275 -1.74 -25.07 15.84
N VAL A 276 -2.48 -24.52 14.89
CA VAL A 276 -3.94 -24.26 15.05
C VAL A 276 -4.70 -25.55 15.34
N TRP A 277 -4.39 -26.63 14.64
CA TRP A 277 -5.03 -27.95 14.83
C TRP A 277 -4.70 -28.55 16.20
N ASP A 278 -3.46 -28.40 16.65
CA ASP A 278 -3.01 -28.89 17.96
C ASP A 278 -3.70 -28.10 19.09
N GLU A 279 -3.74 -26.78 19.00
CA GLU A 279 -4.44 -25.93 19.98
C GLU A 279 -5.97 -26.19 20.00
N TRP A 280 -6.54 -26.57 18.86
CA TRP A 280 -7.93 -27.05 18.82
C TRP A 280 -8.12 -28.35 19.60
N ASN A 281 -7.24 -29.32 19.43
CA ASN A 281 -7.29 -30.58 20.16
C ASN A 281 -7.06 -30.39 21.66
N ASN A 282 -6.27 -29.38 22.05
CA ASN A 282 -6.02 -28.99 23.41
C ASN A 282 -7.13 -28.09 24.01
N LEU A 283 -8.17 -27.78 23.23
CA LEU A 283 -9.27 -26.87 23.59
C LEU A 283 -8.82 -25.47 23.99
N ASN A 284 -7.68 -25.03 23.49
CA ASN A 284 -7.12 -23.71 23.78
C ASN A 284 -7.62 -22.66 22.77
N VAL A 285 -8.86 -22.25 22.95
CA VAL A 285 -9.53 -21.31 22.03
C VAL A 285 -8.82 -19.96 21.97
N ALA A 286 -8.16 -19.51 23.04
CA ALA A 286 -7.42 -18.25 23.04
C ALA A 286 -6.27 -18.28 22.03
N HIS A 287 -5.50 -19.36 21.97
CA HIS A 287 -4.41 -19.54 21.01
C HIS A 287 -4.93 -19.65 19.56
N ILE A 288 -6.09 -20.28 19.35
CA ILE A 288 -6.73 -20.34 18.02
C ILE A 288 -7.07 -18.93 17.53
N ILE A 289 -7.65 -18.09 18.39
CA ILE A 289 -7.96 -16.70 18.04
C ILE A 289 -6.66 -15.93 17.72
N ILE A 290 -5.61 -16.10 18.51
CA ILE A 290 -4.29 -15.51 18.26
C ILE A 290 -3.76 -15.97 16.90
N ALA A 291 -3.87 -17.27 16.59
CA ALA A 291 -3.45 -17.81 15.29
C ALA A 291 -4.18 -17.14 14.12
N ILE A 292 -5.50 -16.92 14.24
CA ILE A 292 -6.28 -16.21 13.20
C ILE A 292 -5.69 -14.81 12.95
N PHE A 293 -5.35 -14.06 14.00
CA PHE A 293 -4.72 -12.76 13.86
C PHE A 293 -3.32 -12.86 13.24
N ILE A 294 -2.50 -13.83 13.65
CA ILE A 294 -1.16 -14.04 13.08
C ILE A 294 -1.27 -14.38 11.59
N VAL A 295 -2.13 -15.34 11.22
CA VAL A 295 -2.36 -15.72 9.83
C VAL A 295 -2.79 -14.51 9.00
N GLY A 296 -3.71 -13.68 9.54
CA GLY A 296 -4.16 -12.45 8.89
C GLY A 296 -3.05 -11.40 8.73
N LEU A 297 -2.25 -11.16 9.78
CA LEU A 297 -1.14 -10.19 9.75
C LEU A 297 -0.02 -10.62 8.82
N VAL A 298 0.38 -11.89 8.83
CA VAL A 298 1.41 -12.41 7.93
C VAL A 298 0.91 -12.37 6.47
N GLY A 299 -0.35 -12.76 6.22
CA GLY A 299 -0.95 -12.64 4.89
C GLY A 299 -0.98 -11.20 4.38
N LEU A 300 -1.37 -10.25 5.23
CA LEU A 300 -1.32 -8.82 4.92
C LEU A 300 0.12 -8.33 4.65
N ALA A 301 1.09 -8.76 5.44
CA ALA A 301 2.50 -8.41 5.25
C ALA A 301 3.03 -8.93 3.91
N LEU A 302 2.69 -10.17 3.53
CA LEU A 302 3.03 -10.76 2.23
C LEU A 302 2.40 -9.96 1.08
N GLU A 303 1.12 -9.62 1.18
CA GLU A 303 0.44 -8.83 0.16
C GLU A 303 1.05 -7.43 0.02
N GLN A 304 1.29 -6.72 1.13
CA GLN A 304 1.87 -5.38 1.11
C GLN A 304 3.31 -5.38 0.57
N SER A 305 4.12 -6.38 0.90
CA SER A 305 5.48 -6.50 0.38
C SER A 305 5.49 -6.60 -1.15
N LEU A 306 4.56 -7.36 -1.74
CA LEU A 306 4.40 -7.48 -3.19
C LEU A 306 3.86 -6.19 -3.82
N VAL A 307 2.93 -5.49 -3.18
CA VAL A 307 2.43 -4.19 -3.66
C VAL A 307 3.57 -3.17 -3.71
N LEU A 308 4.41 -3.11 -2.68
CA LEU A 308 5.57 -2.23 -2.64
C LEU A 308 6.59 -2.58 -3.74
N LEU A 309 6.84 -3.88 -3.95
CA LEU A 309 7.69 -4.35 -5.04
C LEU A 309 7.11 -3.97 -6.41
N ALA A 310 5.81 -4.20 -6.62
CA ALA A 310 5.13 -3.90 -7.87
C ALA A 310 5.16 -2.40 -8.22
N ARG A 311 5.05 -1.51 -7.23
CA ARG A 311 5.13 -0.05 -7.42
C ARG A 311 6.46 0.40 -8.02
N ARG A 312 7.57 -0.30 -7.77
CA ARG A 312 8.88 0.01 -8.39
C ARG A 312 8.94 -0.30 -9.89
N PHE A 313 8.07 -1.19 -10.37
CA PHE A 313 8.05 -1.63 -11.77
C PHE A 313 6.85 -1.10 -12.57
N GLN A 314 5.90 -0.44 -11.92
CA GLN A 314 4.83 0.28 -12.60
C GLN A 314 5.36 1.66 -12.99
N TYR A 315 5.96 1.74 -14.18
CA TYR A 315 6.14 3.02 -14.85
C TYR A 315 4.77 3.52 -15.27
N GLN A 316 4.42 4.70 -14.78
CA GLN A 316 3.28 5.47 -15.25
C GLN A 316 3.48 5.88 -16.70
#